data_8904bff04133c70bf744d5be91f62da6
#
_entry.id   8904bff04133c70bf744d5be91f62da6
#
_cell.length_a   1.000
_cell.length_b   1.000
_cell.length_c   1.000
_cell.angle_alpha   90.00
_cell.angle_beta   90.00
_cell.angle_gamma   90.00
#
_symmetry.space_group_name_H-M   'P 1'
#
loop_
_entity.id
_entity.type
_entity.pdbx_description
1 polymer ?
#
loop_
_entity_poly.entity_id
_entity_poly.type
_entity_poly.pdbx_seq_one_letter_code
_entity_poly.pdbx_strand_id
1 'polypeptide(L)'
;PAGIHAKQVSGKPLVIHVHATDFDRSRGNVNPTVYSIEKNGMDHADCIMCVSELTRQTVIHKYYQDPRKVFTMHNAVSPLPKEIQDIQVKKNPKEKIVTFLGRITMQKGPEYFVEAAAMVLNRTRNIRFVMAGSGDMMNAMIRLAAERGIADRFHFPGFMKGKQVYEVLKMSDVYIMPSVSE
;
A
#
# COMPACT_ATOMS: atom_id res chain seq x y z
N PRO A 1 9.84 22.28 -0.89
CA PRO A 1 10.01 23.76 -0.79
C PRO A 1 9.72 24.30 0.59
N ALA A 2 8.54 24.00 1.22
CA ALA A 2 8.17 24.59 2.51
C ALA A 2 9.18 24.29 3.64
N GLY A 3 9.61 23.02 3.77
CA GLY A 3 10.60 22.65 4.78
C GLY A 3 11.96 23.33 4.62
N ILE A 4 12.40 23.53 3.37
CA ILE A 4 13.64 24.25 3.07
C ILE A 4 13.53 25.70 3.53
N HIS A 5 12.42 26.35 3.18
CA HIS A 5 12.16 27.72 3.62
C HIS A 5 12.08 27.85 5.14
N ALA A 6 11.39 26.92 5.81
CA ALA A 6 11.32 26.88 7.26
C ALA A 6 12.70 26.73 7.91
N LYS A 7 13.58 25.86 7.37
CA LYS A 7 14.98 25.74 7.80
C LYS A 7 15.72 27.06 7.66
N GLN A 8 15.62 27.73 6.53
CA GLN A 8 16.30 28.99 6.25
C GLN A 8 15.90 30.12 7.21
N VAL A 9 14.59 30.22 7.50
CA VAL A 9 14.06 31.28 8.38
C VAL A 9 14.32 30.99 9.85
N SER A 10 14.21 29.72 10.28
CA SER A 10 14.30 29.36 11.70
C SER A 10 15.69 28.95 12.16
N GLY A 11 16.61 28.64 11.25
CA GLY A 11 17.92 28.05 11.57
C GLY A 11 17.84 26.62 12.13
N LYS A 12 16.65 25.99 12.19
CA LYS A 12 16.45 24.63 12.71
C LYS A 12 16.83 23.58 11.69
N PRO A 13 17.26 22.37 12.12
CA PRO A 13 17.56 21.28 11.19
C PRO A 13 16.31 20.81 10.45
N LEU A 14 16.49 20.41 9.21
CA LEU A 14 15.46 19.80 8.36
C LEU A 14 15.64 18.29 8.38
N VAL A 15 14.64 17.58 8.90
CA VAL A 15 14.54 16.13 8.81
C VAL A 15 13.47 15.76 7.79
N ILE A 16 13.79 14.85 6.89
CA ILE A 16 12.85 14.31 5.90
C ILE A 16 12.58 12.85 6.23
N HIS A 17 11.30 12.47 6.29
CA HIS A 17 10.88 11.09 6.41
C HIS A 17 10.31 10.60 5.07
N VAL A 18 11.01 9.66 4.43
CA VAL A 18 10.70 9.14 3.11
C VAL A 18 9.91 7.84 3.25
N HIS A 19 8.63 7.87 2.87
CA HIS A 19 7.75 6.70 2.86
C HIS A 19 7.73 6.01 1.50
N ALA A 20 7.86 6.76 0.43
CA ALA A 20 7.98 6.28 -0.95
C ALA A 20 8.56 7.40 -1.81
N THR A 21 9.22 7.02 -2.89
CA THR A 21 9.74 7.93 -3.91
C THR A 21 8.94 7.82 -5.21
N ASP A 22 9.24 8.67 -6.18
CA ASP A 22 8.62 8.56 -7.49
C ASP A 22 9.03 7.26 -8.23
N PHE A 23 10.20 6.69 -7.93
CA PHE A 23 10.59 5.37 -8.43
C PHE A 23 9.59 4.27 -8.05
N ASP A 24 9.07 4.32 -6.81
CA ASP A 24 8.11 3.34 -6.30
C ASP A 24 6.74 3.54 -6.96
N ARG A 25 6.30 4.81 -7.10
CA ARG A 25 4.98 5.15 -7.65
C ARG A 25 4.86 4.94 -9.15
N SER A 26 5.97 5.13 -9.89
CA SER A 26 6.01 5.10 -11.36
C SER A 26 6.51 3.78 -11.94
N ARG A 27 6.78 2.78 -11.11
CA ARG A 27 7.47 1.52 -11.53
C ARG A 27 8.79 1.81 -12.26
N GLY A 28 9.52 2.83 -11.80
CA GLY A 28 10.80 3.21 -12.38
C GLY A 28 10.72 4.22 -13.56
N ASN A 29 9.54 4.53 -14.08
CA ASN A 29 9.35 5.56 -15.10
C ASN A 29 9.19 6.95 -14.45
N VAL A 30 10.26 7.44 -13.88
CA VAL A 30 10.29 8.62 -13.01
C VAL A 30 9.98 9.91 -13.77
N ASN A 31 9.09 10.73 -13.21
CA ASN A 31 8.83 12.07 -13.71
C ASN A 31 10.00 13.00 -13.34
N PRO A 32 10.71 13.64 -14.33
CA PRO A 32 11.88 14.47 -14.05
C PRO A 32 11.60 15.64 -13.10
N THR A 33 10.42 16.23 -13.17
CA THR A 33 10.02 17.34 -12.29
C THR A 33 9.85 16.87 -10.85
N VAL A 34 9.16 15.72 -10.65
CA VAL A 34 8.98 15.13 -9.31
C VAL A 34 10.33 14.73 -8.72
N TYR A 35 11.17 14.04 -9.50
CA TYR A 35 12.53 13.70 -9.11
C TYR A 35 13.33 14.93 -8.64
N SER A 36 13.30 16.02 -9.42
CA SER A 36 14.03 17.25 -9.07
C SER A 36 13.53 17.86 -7.75
N ILE A 37 12.22 17.83 -7.50
CA ILE A 37 11.62 18.34 -6.25
C ILE A 37 12.03 17.46 -5.07
N GLU A 38 11.94 16.14 -5.20
CA GLU A 38 12.33 15.17 -4.17
C GLU A 38 13.83 15.30 -3.86
N LYS A 39 14.67 15.32 -4.90
CA LYS A 39 16.12 15.48 -4.76
C LYS A 39 16.49 16.78 -4.09
N ASN A 40 15.91 17.90 -4.52
CA ASN A 40 16.17 19.20 -3.90
C ASN A 40 15.82 19.21 -2.41
N GLY A 41 14.72 18.58 -2.01
CA GLY A 41 14.37 18.39 -0.60
C GLY A 41 15.44 17.62 0.17
N MET A 42 15.87 16.49 -0.39
CA MET A 42 16.87 15.60 0.22
C MET A 42 18.26 16.27 0.31
N ASP A 43 18.67 17.06 -0.72
CA ASP A 43 19.94 17.78 -0.73
C ASP A 43 20.05 18.80 0.43
N HIS A 44 18.93 19.45 0.78
CA HIS A 44 18.85 20.41 1.88
C HIS A 44 18.61 19.79 3.26
N ALA A 45 18.28 18.49 3.32
CA ALA A 45 18.03 17.81 4.58
C ALA A 45 19.32 17.56 5.36
N ASP A 46 19.26 17.76 6.67
CA ASP A 46 20.33 17.42 7.61
C ASP A 46 20.27 15.92 7.96
N CYS A 47 19.06 15.33 7.93
CA CYS A 47 18.83 13.91 8.17
C CYS A 47 17.67 13.42 7.28
N ILE A 48 17.83 12.20 6.77
CA ILE A 48 16.82 11.52 5.97
C ILE A 48 16.50 10.17 6.63
N MET A 49 15.24 9.99 7.03
CA MET A 49 14.73 8.73 7.57
C MET A 49 13.95 8.01 6.48
N CYS A 50 14.27 6.76 6.22
CA CYS A 50 13.62 5.91 5.22
C CYS A 50 12.86 4.77 5.91
N VAL A 51 11.66 4.45 5.47
CA VAL A 51 10.81 3.43 6.11
C VAL A 51 11.31 1.99 5.94
N SER A 52 12.26 1.77 5.02
CA SER A 52 12.88 0.45 4.79
C SER A 52 14.31 0.59 4.29
N GLU A 53 15.08 -0.49 4.37
CA GLU A 53 16.41 -0.53 3.79
C GLU A 53 16.37 -0.39 2.26
N LEU A 54 15.35 -0.93 1.59
CA LEU A 54 15.14 -0.76 0.16
C LEU A 54 14.98 0.73 -0.20
N THR A 55 14.14 1.46 0.53
CA THR A 55 13.96 2.91 0.34
C THR A 55 15.27 3.66 0.62
N ARG A 56 16.02 3.25 1.66
CA ARG A 56 17.34 3.82 1.98
C ARG A 56 18.31 3.66 0.81
N GLN A 57 18.42 2.47 0.23
CA GLN A 57 19.29 2.21 -0.92
C GLN A 57 18.85 3.01 -2.14
N THR A 58 17.54 3.14 -2.38
CA THR A 58 17.00 4.00 -3.44
C THR A 58 17.43 5.47 -3.24
N VAL A 59 17.32 5.99 -2.03
CA VAL A 59 17.71 7.37 -1.69
C VAL A 59 19.22 7.59 -1.89
N ILE A 60 20.05 6.66 -1.46
CA ILE A 60 21.49 6.74 -1.62
C ILE A 60 21.88 6.66 -3.10
N HIS A 61 21.42 5.64 -3.82
CA HIS A 61 21.93 5.34 -5.17
C HIS A 61 21.20 6.07 -6.29
N LYS A 62 19.90 6.37 -6.13
CA LYS A 62 19.11 7.02 -7.18
C LYS A 62 19.00 8.54 -6.99
N TYR A 63 19.03 9.02 -5.74
CA TYR A 63 19.03 10.46 -5.43
C TYR A 63 20.42 10.97 -5.05
N TYR A 64 21.44 10.09 -5.03
CA TYR A 64 22.85 10.44 -4.77
C TYR A 64 23.04 11.13 -3.42
N GLN A 65 22.36 10.62 -2.38
CA GLN A 65 22.48 11.20 -1.05
C GLN A 65 23.63 10.56 -0.26
N ASP A 66 24.28 11.39 0.60
CA ASP A 66 25.35 10.92 1.50
C ASP A 66 24.80 9.87 2.48
N PRO A 67 25.36 8.63 2.48
CA PRO A 67 24.90 7.56 3.37
C PRO A 67 24.94 7.92 4.85
N ARG A 68 25.81 8.87 5.26
CA ARG A 68 25.97 9.29 6.66
C ARG A 68 24.77 10.06 7.21
N LYS A 69 23.93 10.65 6.35
CA LYS A 69 22.69 11.34 6.75
C LYS A 69 21.42 10.56 6.46
N VAL A 70 21.51 9.32 5.91
CA VAL A 70 20.37 8.50 5.53
C VAL A 70 20.25 7.28 6.44
N PHE A 71 19.15 7.17 7.16
CA PHE A 71 18.90 6.13 8.16
C PHE A 71 17.63 5.34 7.84
N THR A 72 17.63 4.04 8.15
CA THR A 72 16.41 3.22 8.10
C THR A 72 15.67 3.37 9.44
N MET A 73 14.38 3.72 9.34
CA MET A 73 13.47 3.83 10.48
C MET A 73 12.13 3.21 10.09
N HIS A 74 11.90 1.97 10.50
CA HIS A 74 10.68 1.24 10.16
C HIS A 74 9.44 1.89 10.76
N ASN A 75 8.33 1.85 10.01
CA ASN A 75 7.03 2.23 10.55
C ASN A 75 6.61 1.27 11.67
N ALA A 76 5.93 1.83 12.67
CA ALA A 76 5.36 1.07 13.76
C ALA A 76 3.82 1.11 13.70
N VAL A 77 3.20 0.20 14.41
CA VAL A 77 1.74 0.17 14.64
C VAL A 77 1.46 0.22 16.12
N SER A 78 0.38 0.90 16.50
CA SER A 78 -0.11 0.88 17.86
C SER A 78 -0.83 -0.45 18.16
N PRO A 79 -0.77 -0.94 19.40
CA PRO A 79 -1.61 -2.07 19.82
C PRO A 79 -3.09 -1.80 19.53
N LEU A 80 -3.81 -2.83 19.13
CA LEU A 80 -5.24 -2.70 18.85
C LEU A 80 -6.01 -2.37 20.14
N PRO A 81 -6.93 -1.39 20.13
CA PRO A 81 -7.85 -1.14 21.23
C PRO A 81 -8.68 -2.38 21.55
N LYS A 82 -9.10 -2.54 22.82
CA LYS A 82 -9.89 -3.70 23.26
C LYS A 82 -11.18 -3.85 22.46
N GLU A 83 -11.85 -2.76 22.17
CA GLU A 83 -13.10 -2.72 21.38
C GLU A 83 -12.92 -3.33 19.98
N ILE A 84 -11.71 -3.25 19.43
CA ILE A 84 -11.35 -3.85 18.14
C ILE A 84 -11.02 -5.35 18.33
N GLN A 85 -10.32 -5.70 19.41
CA GLN A 85 -9.99 -7.11 19.71
C GLN A 85 -11.25 -7.95 19.93
N ASP A 86 -12.28 -7.38 20.55
CA ASP A 86 -13.54 -8.02 20.91
C ASP A 86 -14.60 -8.03 19.79
N ILE A 87 -14.29 -7.50 18.59
CA ILE A 87 -15.21 -7.54 17.46
C ILE A 87 -15.64 -8.99 17.19
N GLN A 88 -16.96 -9.22 17.20
CA GLN A 88 -17.55 -10.48 16.76
C GLN A 88 -17.97 -10.36 15.30
N VAL A 89 -17.57 -11.34 14.47
CA VAL A 89 -17.96 -11.40 13.07
C VAL A 89 -18.68 -12.73 12.81
N LYS A 90 -19.78 -12.65 12.04
CA LYS A 90 -20.49 -13.84 11.57
C LYS A 90 -19.90 -14.26 10.24
N LYS A 91 -19.45 -15.50 10.15
CA LYS A 91 -18.85 -16.10 8.97
C LYS A 91 -19.50 -17.45 8.68
N ASN A 92 -19.73 -17.73 7.39
CA ASN A 92 -20.12 -19.07 6.99
C ASN A 92 -18.92 -20.03 7.18
N PRO A 93 -19.02 -21.06 8.06
CA PRO A 93 -17.89 -21.94 8.32
C PRO A 93 -17.50 -22.81 7.11
N LYS A 94 -18.39 -22.94 6.12
CA LYS A 94 -18.15 -23.73 4.90
C LYS A 94 -17.43 -22.94 3.80
N GLU A 95 -17.32 -21.62 3.91
CA GLU A 95 -16.62 -20.76 2.93
C GLU A 95 -15.34 -20.19 3.52
N LYS A 96 -14.28 -20.19 2.72
CA LYS A 96 -13.05 -19.47 3.02
C LYS A 96 -13.10 -18.08 2.40
N ILE A 97 -12.58 -17.09 3.11
CA ILE A 97 -12.55 -15.70 2.66
C ILE A 97 -11.10 -15.29 2.42
N VAL A 98 -10.81 -14.90 1.18
CA VAL A 98 -9.53 -14.33 0.77
C VAL A 98 -9.73 -12.85 0.50
N THR A 99 -8.95 -11.99 1.16
CA THR A 99 -9.16 -10.55 1.13
C THR A 99 -7.96 -9.81 0.58
N PHE A 100 -8.23 -8.89 -0.33
CA PHE A 100 -7.40 -7.75 -0.69
C PHE A 100 -7.98 -6.51 0.01
N LEU A 101 -7.16 -5.75 0.71
CA LEU A 101 -7.58 -4.51 1.39
C LEU A 101 -6.53 -3.43 1.15
N GLY A 102 -6.88 -2.39 0.42
CA GLY A 102 -5.96 -1.29 0.13
C GLY A 102 -6.45 -0.38 -0.99
N ARG A 103 -5.57 0.51 -1.44
CA ARG A 103 -5.85 1.31 -2.64
C ARG A 103 -5.88 0.40 -3.87
N ILE A 104 -6.94 0.51 -4.67
CA ILE A 104 -7.11 -0.28 -5.89
C ILE A 104 -6.46 0.48 -7.04
N THR A 105 -5.13 0.46 -7.05
CA THR A 105 -4.26 1.17 -7.99
C THR A 105 -3.20 0.22 -8.53
N MET A 106 -2.58 0.57 -9.65
CA MET A 106 -1.54 -0.24 -10.30
C MET A 106 -0.41 -0.66 -9.35
N GLN A 107 -0.01 0.22 -8.42
CA GLN A 107 1.03 -0.06 -7.43
C GLN A 107 0.71 -1.28 -6.56
N LYS A 108 -0.56 -1.48 -6.21
CA LYS A 108 -1.00 -2.58 -5.33
C LYS A 108 -1.35 -3.87 -6.06
N GLY A 109 -1.25 -3.89 -7.40
CA GLY A 109 -1.40 -5.09 -8.23
C GLY A 109 -2.76 -5.78 -8.11
N PRO A 110 -3.91 -5.06 -8.10
CA PRO A 110 -5.21 -5.69 -7.91
C PRO A 110 -5.57 -6.67 -9.03
N GLU A 111 -5.02 -6.49 -10.23
CA GLU A 111 -5.18 -7.41 -11.36
C GLU A 111 -4.62 -8.80 -11.05
N TYR A 112 -3.48 -8.89 -10.37
CA TYR A 112 -2.90 -10.18 -9.97
C TYR A 112 -3.77 -10.90 -8.95
N PHE A 113 -4.47 -10.15 -8.10
CA PHE A 113 -5.42 -10.74 -7.16
C PHE A 113 -6.61 -11.38 -7.88
N VAL A 114 -7.18 -10.71 -8.90
CA VAL A 114 -8.30 -11.25 -9.70
C VAL A 114 -7.86 -12.45 -10.52
N GLU A 115 -6.69 -12.40 -11.17
CA GLU A 115 -6.17 -13.52 -11.95
C GLU A 115 -5.87 -14.74 -11.06
N ALA A 116 -5.25 -14.53 -9.89
CA ALA A 116 -5.02 -15.60 -8.93
C ALA A 116 -6.34 -16.21 -8.43
N ALA A 117 -7.37 -15.40 -8.20
CA ALA A 117 -8.69 -15.86 -7.82
C ALA A 117 -9.31 -16.76 -8.89
N ALA A 118 -9.19 -16.40 -10.18
CA ALA A 118 -9.66 -17.22 -11.29
C ALA A 118 -8.98 -18.59 -11.30
N MET A 119 -7.66 -18.62 -11.12
CA MET A 119 -6.89 -19.88 -11.08
C MET A 119 -7.31 -20.76 -9.90
N VAL A 120 -7.58 -20.18 -8.74
CA VAL A 120 -8.02 -20.92 -7.55
C VAL A 120 -9.45 -21.45 -7.73
N LEU A 121 -10.37 -20.64 -8.26
CA LEU A 121 -11.78 -21.02 -8.45
C LEU A 121 -11.98 -22.09 -9.53
N ASN A 122 -11.01 -22.30 -10.39
CA ASN A 122 -10.97 -23.46 -11.29
C ASN A 122 -10.76 -24.80 -10.57
N ARG A 123 -10.20 -24.75 -9.32
CA ARG A 123 -9.91 -25.94 -8.51
C ARG A 123 -10.91 -26.15 -7.38
N THR A 124 -11.44 -25.06 -6.81
CA THR A 124 -12.37 -25.12 -5.67
C THR A 124 -13.31 -23.92 -5.67
N ARG A 125 -14.59 -24.16 -5.36
CA ARG A 125 -15.65 -23.15 -5.33
C ARG A 125 -16.01 -22.68 -3.91
N ASN A 126 -15.41 -23.27 -2.87
CA ASN A 126 -15.72 -22.94 -1.46
C ASN A 126 -14.93 -21.71 -0.95
N ILE A 127 -14.60 -20.81 -1.86
CA ILE A 127 -13.85 -19.59 -1.55
C ILE A 127 -14.62 -18.38 -2.05
N ARG A 128 -14.63 -17.33 -1.25
CA ARG A 128 -15.11 -16.01 -1.59
C ARG A 128 -13.96 -15.01 -1.55
N PHE A 129 -13.90 -14.15 -2.53
CA PHE A 129 -12.89 -13.10 -2.62
C PHE A 129 -13.51 -11.74 -2.25
N VAL A 130 -12.81 -10.98 -1.42
CA VAL A 130 -13.21 -9.62 -1.04
C VAL A 130 -12.13 -8.67 -1.50
N MET A 131 -12.49 -7.69 -2.33
CA MET A 131 -11.60 -6.61 -2.72
C MET A 131 -12.11 -5.30 -2.12
N ALA A 132 -11.57 -4.95 -0.95
CA ALA A 132 -11.96 -3.80 -0.16
C ALA A 132 -11.00 -2.61 -0.40
N GLY A 133 -11.57 -1.45 -0.66
CA GLY A 133 -10.83 -0.21 -0.90
C GLY A 133 -11.44 0.63 -2.01
N SER A 134 -10.69 1.61 -2.47
CA SER A 134 -11.04 2.46 -3.61
C SER A 134 -9.79 2.79 -4.44
N GLY A 135 -9.99 3.17 -5.69
CA GLY A 135 -8.93 3.54 -6.61
C GLY A 135 -9.40 3.58 -8.05
N ASP A 136 -8.56 4.06 -8.91
CA ASP A 136 -8.80 4.25 -10.35
C ASP A 136 -9.02 2.93 -11.09
N MET A 137 -8.51 1.81 -10.55
CA MET A 137 -8.67 0.48 -11.16
C MET A 137 -9.94 -0.27 -10.70
N MET A 138 -10.76 0.25 -9.77
CA MET A 138 -11.93 -0.48 -9.25
C MET A 138 -12.84 -1.01 -10.36
N ASN A 139 -13.27 -0.13 -11.28
CA ASN A 139 -14.17 -0.52 -12.36
C ASN A 139 -13.55 -1.54 -13.33
N ALA A 140 -12.22 -1.45 -13.54
CA ALA A 140 -11.50 -2.43 -14.33
C ALA A 140 -11.48 -3.81 -13.66
N MET A 141 -11.29 -3.86 -12.34
CA MET A 141 -11.29 -5.12 -11.57
C MET A 141 -12.66 -5.79 -11.55
N ILE A 142 -13.75 -5.02 -11.44
CA ILE A 142 -15.10 -5.55 -11.52
C ILE A 142 -15.33 -6.18 -12.91
N ARG A 143 -14.94 -5.49 -13.99
CA ARG A 143 -15.04 -6.03 -15.35
C ARG A 143 -14.19 -7.28 -15.54
N LEU A 144 -12.94 -7.25 -15.08
CA LEU A 144 -12.04 -8.41 -15.19
C LEU A 144 -12.61 -9.64 -14.45
N ALA A 145 -13.19 -9.48 -13.27
CA ALA A 145 -13.84 -10.57 -12.55
C ALA A 145 -15.05 -11.14 -13.34
N ALA A 146 -15.82 -10.29 -14.02
CA ALA A 146 -16.91 -10.73 -14.89
C ALA A 146 -16.39 -11.44 -16.14
N GLU A 147 -15.37 -10.93 -16.80
CA GLU A 147 -14.73 -11.55 -17.97
C GLU A 147 -14.14 -12.92 -17.65
N ARG A 148 -13.63 -13.12 -16.44
CA ARG A 148 -13.13 -14.42 -15.95
C ARG A 148 -14.25 -15.35 -15.47
N GLY A 149 -15.52 -14.91 -15.48
CA GLY A 149 -16.67 -15.71 -15.05
C GLY A 149 -16.70 -16.01 -13.56
N ILE A 150 -16.13 -15.14 -12.74
CA ILE A 150 -15.99 -15.33 -11.27
C ILE A 150 -16.63 -14.21 -10.45
N ALA A 151 -17.36 -13.29 -11.06
CA ALA A 151 -17.98 -12.15 -10.37
C ALA A 151 -18.91 -12.57 -9.22
N ASP A 152 -19.58 -13.73 -9.32
CA ASP A 152 -20.44 -14.32 -8.28
C ASP A 152 -19.65 -14.69 -7.00
N ARG A 153 -18.35 -14.83 -7.10
CA ARG A 153 -17.43 -15.16 -5.98
C ARG A 153 -16.70 -13.94 -5.43
N PHE A 154 -16.88 -12.78 -6.03
CA PHE A 154 -16.30 -11.53 -5.58
C PHE A 154 -17.29 -10.68 -4.81
N HIS A 155 -16.78 -9.98 -3.80
CA HIS A 155 -17.46 -8.90 -3.09
C HIS A 155 -16.58 -7.65 -3.13
N PHE A 156 -17.14 -6.53 -3.59
CA PHE A 156 -16.49 -5.24 -3.71
C PHE A 156 -17.18 -4.22 -2.78
N PRO A 157 -16.85 -4.20 -1.48
CA PRO A 157 -17.54 -3.33 -0.52
C PRO A 157 -17.21 -1.84 -0.66
N GLY A 158 -16.21 -1.49 -1.49
CA GLY A 158 -15.75 -0.12 -1.64
C GLY A 158 -14.79 0.31 -0.53
N PHE A 159 -14.69 1.63 -0.33
CA PHE A 159 -13.82 2.21 0.69
C PHE A 159 -14.31 1.89 2.10
N MET A 160 -13.39 1.46 2.94
CA MET A 160 -13.66 1.12 4.34
C MET A 160 -12.83 1.97 5.30
N LYS A 161 -13.36 2.25 6.48
CA LYS A 161 -12.67 3.02 7.52
C LYS A 161 -13.01 2.51 8.93
N GLY A 162 -12.09 2.82 9.85
CA GLY A 162 -12.29 2.52 11.28
C GLY A 162 -12.58 1.03 11.52
N LYS A 163 -13.64 0.74 12.25
CA LYS A 163 -14.04 -0.60 12.66
C LYS A 163 -14.26 -1.56 11.48
N GLN A 164 -14.79 -1.09 10.35
CA GLN A 164 -15.05 -1.91 9.16
C GLN A 164 -13.81 -2.60 8.60
N VAL A 165 -12.65 -1.93 8.67
CA VAL A 165 -11.35 -2.50 8.26
C VAL A 165 -11.03 -3.75 9.08
N TYR A 166 -11.19 -3.66 10.39
CA TYR A 166 -10.91 -4.77 11.30
C TYR A 166 -11.93 -5.88 11.18
N GLU A 167 -13.20 -5.57 10.94
CA GLU A 167 -14.26 -6.58 10.70
C GLU A 167 -13.93 -7.42 9.47
N VAL A 168 -13.52 -6.79 8.36
CA VAL A 168 -13.12 -7.50 7.14
C VAL A 168 -11.87 -8.35 7.38
N LEU A 169 -10.85 -7.80 8.03
CA LEU A 169 -9.64 -8.57 8.35
C LEU A 169 -9.95 -9.76 9.27
N LYS A 170 -10.83 -9.59 10.26
CA LYS A 170 -11.23 -10.66 11.19
C LYS A 170 -12.08 -11.75 10.51
N MET A 171 -12.84 -11.41 9.47
CA MET A 171 -13.56 -12.41 8.65
C MET A 171 -12.64 -13.19 7.71
N SER A 172 -11.49 -12.64 7.37
CA SER A 172 -10.58 -13.20 6.37
C SER A 172 -9.84 -14.43 6.90
N ASP A 173 -9.73 -15.47 6.08
CA ASP A 173 -8.84 -16.60 6.32
C ASP A 173 -7.44 -16.31 5.78
N VAL A 174 -7.38 -15.58 4.68
CA VAL A 174 -6.11 -15.18 4.03
C VAL A 174 -6.19 -13.73 3.59
N TYR A 175 -5.16 -12.98 3.87
CA TYR A 175 -4.95 -11.62 3.36
C TYR A 175 -3.87 -11.62 2.29
N ILE A 176 -4.15 -11.01 1.13
CA ILE A 176 -3.22 -10.93 0.00
C ILE A 176 -3.19 -9.51 -0.53
N MET A 177 -2.02 -8.94 -0.63
CA MET A 177 -1.78 -7.67 -1.33
C MET A 177 -0.56 -7.84 -2.25
N PRO A 178 -0.77 -8.13 -3.55
CA PRO A 178 0.29 -8.44 -4.50
C PRO A 178 0.93 -7.16 -5.06
N SER A 179 1.37 -6.27 -4.17
CA SER A 179 2.02 -5.02 -4.56
C SER A 179 3.19 -5.27 -5.50
N VAL A 180 3.31 -4.45 -6.54
CA VAL A 180 4.39 -4.54 -7.55
C VAL A 180 5.49 -3.52 -7.31
N SER A 181 5.26 -2.57 -6.40
CA SER A 181 6.26 -1.61 -5.90
C SER A 181 5.85 -1.12 -4.51
N GLU A 182 6.81 -1.01 -3.62
CA GLU A 182 6.70 -0.43 -2.27
C GLU A 182 7.92 0.40 -1.92
#